data_178931267a4dc090b85498d463afc06b
#
_entry.id   178931267a4dc090b85498d463afc06b
#
_cell.length_a   1.000
_cell.length_b   1.000
_cell.length_c   1.000
_cell.angle_alpha   90.00
_cell.angle_beta   90.00
_cell.angle_gamma   90.00
#
_symmetry.space_group_name_H-M   'P 1'
#
loop_
_entity.id
_entity.type
_entity.pdbx_description
1 polymer ?
#
loop_
_entity_poly.entity_id
_entity_poly.type
_entity_poly.pdbx_seq_one_letter_code
_entity_poly.pdbx_strand_id
1 'polypeptide(L)'
;MKKKIVSTLLCTAMLVTMMAGCGGNNAANTSTNSGNSGNSSSADTGSSDAAATDEAAPATEAAASDASASDEGKVLNIYCWNEEFKSRVTDHYPGYTEVDATTGTIGDVTVKWNITPNDDNAYQNNLDATLLKQADAAADDKIDIFLVEADYALKYVDTDYTMAVSDLGITDSDLSKQYQYTKDVVTDSNGVLKGVSWQGCPGVLFYNRDAAKAVLGSDDPSEVQNYVKDWDTFNDTAKKMKDAGYTITSSANDTYRVYSNNVTSKWVVDGKINIDDNIMKWVDDSKELVDAGETGTYELWSDDWKKGFYPEGNVFCYFGPAWLVNFSMAADTEGSIGYNGGWGATEGPQGFFWGGTWICAATGTDNPSLVKDIMLQMTTNDDVMKDIIEKDDDFVNNQDVIAEMADSSYSSKILGGQNPLGIYSAGVSKLDLSNLSAYDQGCNEEFQNAMKNYFEGNASLDDALDLFYKAVVEKYPDLTY
;
A
#
# COMPACT_ATOMS: atom_id res chain seq x y z
N MET A 1 7.23 17.96 34.46
CA MET A 1 7.25 19.32 33.87
C MET A 1 8.64 19.57 33.29
N LYS A 2 8.87 19.19 32.02
CA LYS A 2 9.98 19.70 31.19
C LYS A 2 9.58 19.49 29.73
N LYS A 3 9.13 20.56 29.13
CA LYS A 3 9.29 21.06 27.78
C LYS A 3 9.19 20.02 26.63
N LYS A 4 8.00 19.87 26.08
CA LYS A 4 7.79 19.65 24.65
C LYS A 4 7.66 21.04 24.02
N ILE A 5 8.60 21.41 23.24
CA ILE A 5 8.59 22.63 22.41
C ILE A 5 9.10 22.23 21.03
N VAL A 6 8.20 22.45 20.06
CA VAL A 6 8.46 22.84 18.67
C VAL A 6 8.86 21.75 17.69
N SER A 7 7.88 21.32 16.92
CA SER A 7 8.08 21.07 15.50
C SER A 7 6.91 21.63 14.71
N THR A 8 6.82 22.95 14.71
CA THR A 8 5.96 23.71 13.80
C THR A 8 6.86 24.77 13.19
N LEU A 9 7.40 24.50 12.00
CA LEU A 9 7.87 25.43 10.98
C LEU A 9 8.77 24.67 10.00
N LEU A 10 8.21 24.26 8.88
CA LEU A 10 8.87 24.28 7.58
C LEU A 10 7.91 23.81 6.47
N CYS A 11 6.85 24.56 6.28
CA CYS A 11 6.08 24.53 5.02
C CYS A 11 5.78 25.96 4.63
N THR A 12 6.80 26.70 4.23
CA THR A 12 6.63 27.97 3.51
C THR A 12 7.98 28.36 2.92
N ALA A 13 8.21 27.99 1.68
CA ALA A 13 9.02 28.72 0.71
C ALA A 13 9.40 27.83 -0.47
N MET A 14 8.52 27.78 -1.49
CA MET A 14 8.90 27.65 -2.91
C MET A 14 7.69 27.92 -3.77
N LEU A 15 7.30 29.17 -3.79
CA LEU A 15 6.51 29.78 -4.85
C LEU A 15 7.33 30.99 -5.30
N VAL A 16 7.46 31.13 -6.61
CA VAL A 16 8.06 32.20 -7.42
C VAL A 16 9.29 31.71 -8.19
N THR A 17 9.06 31.29 -9.43
CA THR A 17 9.52 31.98 -10.64
C THR A 17 9.27 31.08 -11.86
N MET A 18 8.18 31.33 -12.59
CA MET A 18 8.11 31.13 -14.02
C MET A 18 7.23 32.22 -14.61
N MET A 19 7.86 33.25 -15.07
CA MET A 19 7.28 34.17 -16.06
C MET A 19 8.31 34.49 -17.11
N ALA A 20 7.83 34.32 -18.38
CA ALA A 20 8.22 35.02 -19.59
C ALA A 20 9.43 34.53 -20.38
N GLY A 21 9.15 34.17 -21.62
CA GLY A 21 10.09 34.06 -22.70
C GLY A 21 9.45 33.59 -24.01
N CYS A 22 8.57 34.40 -24.60
CA CYS A 22 8.13 34.26 -26.00
C CYS A 22 9.21 34.72 -26.96
N GLY A 23 9.29 34.06 -28.14
CA GLY A 23 9.90 34.57 -29.34
C GLY A 23 10.88 33.61 -29.97
N GLY A 24 10.55 32.87 -31.01
CA GLY A 24 10.51 33.35 -32.37
C GLY A 24 11.56 32.71 -33.27
N ASN A 25 11.12 31.90 -34.19
CA ASN A 25 11.57 31.76 -35.58
C ASN A 25 12.88 31.07 -36.01
N ASN A 26 12.65 29.99 -36.73
CA ASN A 26 13.05 29.71 -38.13
C ASN A 26 14.44 29.15 -38.51
N ALA A 27 14.25 28.14 -39.35
CA ALA A 27 15.01 27.77 -40.54
C ALA A 27 16.11 26.72 -40.38
N ALA A 28 15.77 25.50 -40.82
CA ALA A 28 16.14 24.93 -42.12
C ALA A 28 17.64 24.70 -42.34
N ASN A 29 18.06 23.49 -42.52
CA ASN A 29 18.53 22.91 -43.75
C ASN A 29 19.31 21.61 -43.57
N THR A 30 18.79 20.59 -44.16
CA THR A 30 19.34 19.75 -45.25
C THR A 30 20.76 19.21 -45.08
N SER A 31 20.80 17.95 -45.19
CA SER A 31 21.21 17.05 -46.25
C SER A 31 22.30 16.09 -45.85
N THR A 32 22.03 14.92 -46.19
CA THR A 32 22.57 13.94 -47.15
C THR A 32 23.76 13.16 -46.59
N ASN A 33 23.76 11.92 -46.70
CA ASN A 33 23.57 10.87 -47.65
C ASN A 33 24.62 9.78 -47.50
N SER A 34 24.23 8.59 -47.86
CA SER A 34 25.02 7.49 -48.45
C SER A 34 25.81 6.67 -47.49
N GLY A 35 25.68 5.42 -47.42
CA GLY A 35 25.35 4.35 -48.36
C GLY A 35 26.18 3.18 -48.06
N ASN A 36 25.61 2.13 -48.11
CA ASN A 36 25.69 1.00 -49.02
C ASN A 36 26.39 -0.25 -48.53
N SER A 37 25.60 -1.32 -48.71
CA SER A 37 25.92 -2.64 -49.26
C SER A 37 26.85 -3.54 -48.43
N GLY A 38 26.56 -4.75 -48.25
CA GLY A 38 25.84 -5.78 -48.94
C GLY A 38 26.35 -7.11 -48.50
N ASN A 39 25.48 -7.99 -48.54
CA ASN A 39 25.40 -9.24 -49.25
C ASN A 39 25.92 -10.51 -48.54
N SER A 40 24.94 -11.33 -48.27
CA SER A 40 24.63 -12.70 -48.77
C SER A 40 25.70 -13.77 -48.49
N SER A 41 25.33 -14.91 -48.06
CA SER A 41 24.59 -16.04 -48.60
C SER A 41 24.88 -17.27 -47.75
N SER A 42 23.86 -17.94 -47.44
CA SER A 42 23.32 -19.26 -47.88
C SER A 42 24.04 -20.52 -47.46
N ALA A 43 23.19 -21.35 -46.82
CA ALA A 43 22.95 -22.78 -47.01
C ALA A 43 24.11 -23.74 -46.74
N ASP A 44 23.97 -24.87 -46.09
CA ASP A 44 23.11 -25.99 -46.44
C ASP A 44 23.18 -27.10 -45.37
N THR A 45 22.10 -27.77 -45.18
CA THR A 45 21.77 -29.14 -44.83
C THR A 45 22.79 -30.10 -44.26
N GLY A 46 22.31 -30.92 -43.30
CA GLY A 46 22.85 -32.24 -42.97
C GLY A 46 22.19 -32.93 -41.79
N SER A 47 21.10 -33.67 -42.10
CA SER A 47 20.47 -34.65 -41.24
C SER A 47 21.35 -35.86 -41.03
N SER A 48 21.43 -36.43 -39.81
CA SER A 48 21.45 -37.89 -39.66
C SER A 48 21.06 -38.31 -38.24
N ASP A 49 20.07 -39.15 -38.17
CA ASP A 49 19.64 -40.02 -37.07
C ASP A 49 20.76 -40.88 -36.52
N ALA A 50 20.77 -41.11 -35.20
CA ALA A 50 21.00 -42.43 -34.63
C ALA A 50 20.62 -42.50 -33.14
N ALA A 51 19.97 -43.59 -32.81
CA ALA A 51 19.26 -43.93 -31.59
C ALA A 51 20.13 -44.28 -30.38
N ALA A 52 19.50 -44.05 -29.21
CA ALA A 52 19.46 -44.82 -27.96
C ALA A 52 20.75 -45.48 -27.41
N THR A 53 21.07 -45.13 -26.16
CA THR A 53 21.16 -46.13 -25.06
C THR A 53 21.08 -45.45 -23.72
N ASP A 54 20.24 -46.00 -22.85
CA ASP A 54 20.09 -45.80 -21.44
C ASP A 54 21.41 -46.03 -20.69
N GLU A 55 21.82 -45.08 -19.82
CA GLU A 55 22.61 -45.41 -18.65
C GLU A 55 22.37 -44.32 -17.57
N ALA A 56 21.73 -44.76 -16.48
CA ALA A 56 21.52 -43.96 -15.29
C ALA A 56 22.86 -43.62 -14.63
N ALA A 57 23.19 -42.35 -14.52
CA ALA A 57 24.23 -41.83 -13.65
C ALA A 57 23.62 -41.25 -12.35
N PRO A 58 24.32 -41.35 -11.21
CA PRO A 58 23.76 -41.12 -9.89
C PRO A 58 23.51 -39.64 -9.64
N ALA A 59 22.42 -39.36 -8.92
CA ALA A 59 22.05 -38.06 -8.40
C ALA A 59 23.24 -37.49 -7.59
N THR A 60 23.84 -36.44 -8.09
CA THR A 60 24.72 -35.60 -7.32
C THR A 60 23.82 -34.73 -6.44
N GLU A 61 23.81 -34.96 -5.14
CA GLU A 61 23.34 -34.02 -4.17
C GLU A 61 24.03 -32.67 -4.44
N ALA A 62 23.23 -31.70 -4.81
CA ALA A 62 23.68 -30.31 -4.81
C ALA A 62 23.94 -29.95 -3.34
N ALA A 63 25.22 -29.80 -3.01
CA ALA A 63 25.61 -29.20 -1.76
C ALA A 63 24.99 -27.85 -1.66
N ALA A 64 24.05 -27.69 -0.71
CA ALA A 64 23.61 -26.39 -0.25
C ALA A 64 24.88 -25.63 0.16
N SER A 65 25.19 -24.55 -0.54
CA SER A 65 26.22 -23.64 -0.11
C SER A 65 25.70 -22.94 1.15
N ASP A 66 26.16 -23.35 2.30
CA ASP A 66 26.15 -22.59 3.54
C ASP A 66 26.97 -21.30 3.34
N ALA A 67 26.41 -20.35 2.62
CA ALA A 67 26.82 -18.97 2.68
C ALA A 67 26.01 -18.32 3.80
N SER A 68 26.37 -18.58 5.07
CA SER A 68 25.95 -17.74 6.16
C SER A 68 26.45 -16.34 5.84
N ALA A 69 25.51 -15.43 5.50
CA ALA A 69 25.83 -14.02 5.39
C ALA A 69 26.47 -13.58 6.72
N SER A 70 27.63 -12.91 6.66
CA SER A 70 28.35 -12.46 7.85
C SER A 70 27.86 -11.07 8.25
N ASP A 71 27.66 -10.83 9.55
CA ASP A 71 27.34 -9.50 10.10
C ASP A 71 28.61 -8.63 10.10
N GLU A 72 28.96 -8.08 8.94
CA GLU A 72 30.13 -7.22 8.76
C GLU A 72 29.75 -5.74 8.67
N GLY A 73 28.44 -5.43 8.49
CA GLY A 73 27.91 -4.09 8.32
C GLY A 73 28.03 -3.24 9.58
N LYS A 74 28.30 -1.95 9.38
CA LYS A 74 28.28 -0.92 10.42
C LYS A 74 27.17 0.10 10.18
N VAL A 75 26.53 0.02 9.03
CA VAL A 75 25.38 0.86 8.64
C VAL A 75 24.27 -0.05 8.18
N LEU A 76 23.08 0.12 8.76
CA LEU A 76 21.84 -0.50 8.33
C LEU A 76 21.05 0.50 7.51
N ASN A 77 20.92 0.29 6.22
CA ASN A 77 20.15 1.17 5.33
C ASN A 77 18.72 0.65 5.17
N ILE A 78 17.75 1.44 5.59
CA ILE A 78 16.32 1.15 5.48
C ILE A 78 15.69 2.10 4.47
N TYR A 79 15.01 1.56 3.45
CA TYR A 79 14.31 2.30 2.40
C TYR A 79 12.81 2.25 2.61
N CYS A 80 12.15 3.40 2.65
CA CYS A 80 10.72 3.52 2.85
C CYS A 80 10.14 4.77 2.15
N TRP A 81 8.81 4.85 2.03
CA TRP A 81 8.14 5.97 1.35
C TRP A 81 7.58 7.02 2.31
N ASN A 82 7.51 6.73 3.59
CA ASN A 82 7.00 7.65 4.63
C ASN A 82 7.68 7.39 5.98
N GLU A 83 7.27 8.13 7.00
CA GLU A 83 7.82 8.07 8.36
C GLU A 83 7.21 6.94 9.22
N GLU A 84 6.19 6.20 8.75
CA GLU A 84 5.43 5.27 9.58
C GLU A 84 6.33 4.18 10.21
N PHE A 85 7.08 3.42 9.39
CA PHE A 85 7.95 2.38 9.92
C PHE A 85 9.05 2.94 10.82
N LYS A 86 9.58 4.12 10.48
CA LYS A 86 10.56 4.81 11.35
C LYS A 86 9.97 5.12 12.71
N SER A 87 8.73 5.64 12.78
CA SER A 87 8.08 5.90 14.06
C SER A 87 7.84 4.60 14.84
N ARG A 88 7.40 3.53 14.16
CA ARG A 88 7.22 2.21 14.79
C ARG A 88 8.51 1.67 15.40
N VAL A 89 9.63 1.75 14.67
CA VAL A 89 10.94 1.33 15.19
C VAL A 89 11.41 2.24 16.32
N THR A 90 11.21 3.54 16.19
CA THR A 90 11.61 4.53 17.22
C THR A 90 10.89 4.31 18.55
N ASP A 91 9.60 4.02 18.48
CA ASP A 91 8.73 3.96 19.67
C ASP A 91 8.66 2.55 20.28
N HIS A 92 8.91 1.49 19.50
CA HIS A 92 8.63 0.12 19.91
C HIS A 92 9.81 -0.86 19.80
N TYR A 93 10.84 -0.57 18.97
CA TYR A 93 11.96 -1.52 18.85
C TYR A 93 12.95 -1.35 20.01
N PRO A 94 13.19 -2.43 20.79
CA PRO A 94 14.10 -2.36 21.93
C PRO A 94 15.53 -2.03 21.50
N GLY A 95 16.10 -0.99 22.04
CA GLY A 95 17.50 -0.63 21.81
C GLY A 95 17.76 0.30 20.62
N TYR A 96 16.74 0.76 19.91
CA TYR A 96 16.88 1.85 18.96
C TYR A 96 17.03 3.20 19.68
N THR A 97 17.93 4.03 19.19
CA THR A 97 18.11 5.40 19.68
C THR A 97 18.18 6.34 18.48
N GLU A 98 17.23 7.27 18.39
CA GLU A 98 17.25 8.31 17.37
C GLU A 98 18.40 9.29 17.60
N VAL A 99 19.17 9.59 16.54
CA VAL A 99 20.27 10.56 16.54
C VAL A 99 19.80 11.87 15.90
N ASP A 100 19.17 11.78 14.74
CA ASP A 100 18.53 12.90 14.02
C ASP A 100 17.37 12.38 13.14
N ALA A 101 16.79 13.28 12.33
CA ALA A 101 15.62 12.94 11.51
C ALA A 101 15.84 11.79 10.53
N THR A 102 17.08 11.48 10.16
CA THR A 102 17.42 10.46 9.14
C THR A 102 18.34 9.37 9.67
N THR A 103 18.80 9.47 10.89
CA THR A 103 19.76 8.52 11.48
C THR A 103 19.39 8.11 12.89
N GLY A 104 19.75 6.89 13.23
CA GLY A 104 19.67 6.33 14.58
C GLY A 104 20.78 5.32 14.82
N THR A 105 20.73 4.63 15.95
CA THR A 105 21.66 3.54 16.29
C THR A 105 20.94 2.37 16.91
N ILE A 106 21.41 1.14 16.62
CA ILE A 106 21.08 -0.09 17.33
C ILE A 106 22.40 -0.74 17.71
N GLY A 107 22.74 -0.73 19.01
CA GLY A 107 24.08 -1.14 19.46
C GLY A 107 25.17 -0.30 18.79
N ASP A 108 26.11 -0.96 18.11
CA ASP A 108 27.23 -0.32 17.41
C ASP A 108 26.93 -0.05 15.91
N VAL A 109 25.72 -0.38 15.44
CA VAL A 109 25.30 -0.18 14.05
C VAL A 109 24.56 1.14 13.90
N THR A 110 24.95 1.95 12.91
CA THR A 110 24.21 3.16 12.52
C THR A 110 23.03 2.80 11.62
N VAL A 111 21.84 3.20 11.98
CA VAL A 111 20.64 3.06 11.15
C VAL A 111 20.47 4.31 10.29
N LYS A 112 20.32 4.15 8.98
CA LYS A 112 20.02 5.22 8.03
C LYS A 112 18.65 5.03 7.43
N TRP A 113 17.81 6.05 7.55
CA TRP A 113 16.47 6.11 6.98
C TRP A 113 16.51 6.80 5.62
N ASN A 114 16.28 6.04 4.56
CA ASN A 114 16.22 6.53 3.19
C ASN A 114 14.74 6.69 2.79
N ILE A 115 14.14 7.82 3.19
CA ILE A 115 12.72 8.10 3.02
C ILE A 115 12.52 8.90 1.73
N THR A 116 11.74 8.34 0.79
CA THR A 116 11.39 8.97 -0.48
C THR A 116 9.88 8.89 -0.65
N PRO A 117 9.11 9.99 -0.60
CA PRO A 117 7.67 9.95 -0.90
C PRO A 117 7.38 9.27 -2.24
N ASN A 118 6.27 8.53 -2.31
CA ASN A 118 5.95 7.75 -3.52
C ASN A 118 5.11 8.54 -4.55
N ASP A 119 5.16 9.86 -4.51
CA ASP A 119 4.54 10.70 -5.53
C ASP A 119 5.12 10.36 -6.91
N ASP A 120 4.27 10.14 -7.90
CA ASP A 120 4.68 9.71 -9.25
C ASP A 120 5.62 8.48 -9.26
N ASN A 121 5.42 7.55 -8.33
CA ASN A 121 6.26 6.36 -8.14
C ASN A 121 7.73 6.67 -7.80
N ALA A 122 8.04 7.84 -7.24
CA ALA A 122 9.42 8.26 -6.97
C ALA A 122 10.15 7.31 -6.02
N TYR A 123 9.47 6.79 -4.98
CA TYR A 123 10.04 5.78 -4.09
C TYR A 123 10.45 4.52 -4.86
N GLN A 124 9.53 3.95 -5.63
CA GLN A 124 9.78 2.73 -6.40
C GLN A 124 10.92 2.94 -7.42
N ASN A 125 10.93 4.07 -8.13
CA ASN A 125 11.98 4.40 -9.10
C ASN A 125 13.36 4.53 -8.42
N ASN A 126 13.44 5.11 -7.22
CA ASN A 126 14.66 5.21 -6.44
C ASN A 126 15.13 3.83 -5.94
N LEU A 127 14.20 3.03 -5.43
CA LEU A 127 14.47 1.67 -4.96
C LEU A 127 14.98 0.78 -6.09
N ASP A 128 14.31 0.78 -7.25
CA ASP A 128 14.71 0.04 -8.45
C ASP A 128 16.15 0.39 -8.88
N ALA A 129 16.44 1.69 -8.98
CA ALA A 129 17.77 2.18 -9.39
C ALA A 129 18.88 1.78 -8.40
N THR A 130 18.53 1.63 -7.11
CA THR A 130 19.50 1.26 -6.07
C THR A 130 19.67 -0.24 -5.97
N LEU A 131 18.59 -1.03 -6.04
CA LEU A 131 18.65 -2.51 -6.06
C LEU A 131 19.47 -3.03 -7.25
N LEU A 132 19.39 -2.38 -8.41
CA LEU A 132 20.22 -2.73 -9.57
C LEU A 132 21.74 -2.62 -9.31
N LYS A 133 22.16 -1.86 -8.31
CA LYS A 133 23.56 -1.66 -7.92
C LYS A 133 23.96 -2.46 -6.68
N GLN A 134 23.01 -3.17 -6.06
CA GLN A 134 23.19 -3.86 -4.77
C GLN A 134 24.41 -4.80 -4.75
N ALA A 135 24.63 -5.58 -5.81
CA ALA A 135 25.72 -6.54 -5.88
C ALA A 135 27.11 -5.89 -5.87
N ASP A 136 27.22 -4.70 -6.46
CA ASP A 136 28.49 -3.96 -6.61
C ASP A 136 28.67 -2.88 -5.51
N ALA A 137 27.67 -2.68 -4.63
CA ALA A 137 27.72 -1.68 -3.57
C ALA A 137 28.79 -2.07 -2.52
N ALA A 138 29.46 -1.06 -1.94
CA ALA A 138 30.28 -1.27 -0.76
C ALA A 138 29.41 -1.71 0.43
N ALA A 139 29.99 -2.41 1.41
CA ALA A 139 29.24 -2.98 2.53
C ALA A 139 28.26 -1.97 3.16
N ASP A 140 28.74 -0.87 3.71
CA ASP A 140 27.91 0.13 4.37
C ASP A 140 26.99 0.97 3.43
N ASP A 141 27.03 0.73 2.12
CA ASP A 141 26.16 1.39 1.11
C ASP A 141 25.08 0.45 0.55
N LYS A 142 25.05 -0.82 0.99
CA LYS A 142 24.03 -1.78 0.58
C LYS A 142 22.68 -1.43 1.20
N ILE A 143 21.61 -1.77 0.49
CA ILE A 143 20.27 -1.83 1.09
C ILE A 143 20.20 -3.06 1.98
N ASP A 144 19.73 -2.92 3.19
CA ASP A 144 19.49 -4.03 4.12
C ASP A 144 18.01 -4.36 4.20
N ILE A 145 17.19 -3.34 4.44
CA ILE A 145 15.74 -3.44 4.51
C ILE A 145 15.14 -2.48 3.49
N PHE A 146 14.14 -2.92 2.77
CA PHE A 146 13.26 -2.05 2.02
C PHE A 146 11.81 -2.44 2.27
N LEU A 147 10.94 -1.47 2.20
CA LEU A 147 9.52 -1.66 2.44
C LEU A 147 8.75 -1.74 1.13
N VAL A 148 7.72 -2.59 1.12
CA VAL A 148 6.78 -2.69 0.01
C VAL A 148 5.35 -2.58 0.52
N GLU A 149 4.48 -2.00 -0.30
CA GLU A 149 3.06 -1.90 -0.06
C GLU A 149 2.34 -2.96 -0.92
N ALA A 150 1.15 -3.40 -0.49
CA ALA A 150 0.42 -4.50 -1.11
C ALA A 150 0.26 -4.39 -2.63
N ASP A 151 -0.05 -3.20 -3.14
CA ASP A 151 -0.36 -2.98 -4.55
C ASP A 151 0.82 -3.29 -5.49
N TYR A 152 2.07 -3.14 -4.99
CA TYR A 152 3.28 -3.38 -5.78
C TYR A 152 4.23 -4.41 -5.17
N ALA A 153 3.84 -5.11 -4.10
CA ALA A 153 4.70 -6.10 -3.44
C ALA A 153 5.22 -7.15 -4.43
N LEU A 154 4.35 -7.69 -5.29
CA LEU A 154 4.71 -8.72 -6.27
C LEU A 154 5.78 -8.28 -7.27
N LYS A 155 5.89 -6.97 -7.56
CA LYS A 155 6.98 -6.42 -8.38
C LYS A 155 8.37 -6.73 -7.81
N TYR A 156 8.49 -6.78 -6.48
CA TYR A 156 9.77 -6.96 -5.79
C TYR A 156 9.99 -8.40 -5.32
N VAL A 157 8.95 -9.06 -4.81
CA VAL A 157 9.11 -10.41 -4.24
C VAL A 157 9.37 -11.46 -5.32
N ASP A 158 8.90 -11.28 -6.56
CA ASP A 158 9.20 -12.14 -7.70
C ASP A 158 10.59 -11.86 -8.32
N THR A 159 11.49 -11.24 -7.57
CA THR A 159 12.84 -10.91 -8.03
C THR A 159 13.92 -11.54 -7.15
N ASP A 160 15.14 -11.65 -7.69
CA ASP A 160 16.33 -12.08 -6.95
C ASP A 160 16.86 -10.98 -6.00
N TYR A 161 16.29 -9.78 -5.99
CA TYR A 161 16.69 -8.70 -5.09
C TYR A 161 16.12 -8.85 -3.69
N THR A 162 15.06 -9.65 -3.51
CA THR A 162 14.40 -9.89 -2.23
C THR A 162 14.77 -11.27 -1.69
N MET A 163 15.35 -11.31 -0.49
CA MET A 163 15.68 -12.57 0.19
C MET A 163 14.46 -13.35 0.61
N ALA A 164 14.54 -14.67 0.58
CA ALA A 164 13.60 -15.51 1.31
C ALA A 164 13.77 -15.29 2.81
N VAL A 165 12.65 -15.19 3.55
CA VAL A 165 12.73 -15.04 5.02
C VAL A 165 13.40 -16.26 5.68
N SER A 166 13.30 -17.44 5.06
CA SER A 166 13.99 -18.66 5.48
C SER A 166 15.52 -18.56 5.41
N ASP A 167 16.07 -17.76 4.49
CA ASP A 167 17.52 -17.55 4.34
C ASP A 167 18.08 -16.72 5.50
N LEU A 168 17.24 -15.92 6.16
CA LEU A 168 17.55 -15.26 7.42
C LEU A 168 17.34 -16.21 8.62
N GLY A 169 16.85 -17.43 8.40
CA GLY A 169 16.50 -18.39 9.45
C GLY A 169 15.25 -18.02 10.22
N ILE A 170 14.31 -17.29 9.57
CA ILE A 170 12.93 -17.09 10.05
C ILE A 170 12.11 -18.29 9.59
N THR A 171 11.40 -18.94 10.52
CA THR A 171 10.67 -20.18 10.24
C THR A 171 9.17 -19.97 10.22
N ASP A 172 8.41 -20.91 9.63
CA ASP A 172 6.95 -20.92 9.68
C ASP A 172 6.42 -20.93 11.11
N SER A 173 7.17 -21.54 12.04
CA SER A 173 6.81 -21.55 13.48
C SER A 173 6.88 -20.15 14.08
N ASP A 174 7.87 -19.34 13.69
CA ASP A 174 7.99 -17.96 14.17
C ASP A 174 6.81 -17.11 13.70
N LEU A 175 6.31 -17.39 12.49
CA LEU A 175 5.23 -16.65 11.83
C LEU A 175 3.84 -17.28 11.99
N SER A 176 3.69 -18.26 12.88
CA SER A 176 2.47 -19.07 13.02
C SER A 176 1.24 -18.27 13.49
N LYS A 177 1.46 -17.14 14.19
CA LYS A 177 0.39 -16.26 14.68
C LYS A 177 -0.06 -15.22 13.67
N GLN A 178 0.68 -15.03 12.56
CA GLN A 178 0.33 -14.07 11.52
C GLN A 178 -0.86 -14.55 10.68
N TYR A 179 -1.65 -13.60 10.18
CA TYR A 179 -2.73 -13.90 9.26
C TYR A 179 -2.18 -14.43 7.93
N GLN A 180 -2.82 -15.45 7.37
CA GLN A 180 -2.33 -16.09 6.14
C GLN A 180 -2.32 -15.11 4.96
N TYR A 181 -3.38 -14.31 4.78
CA TYR A 181 -3.44 -13.36 3.68
C TYR A 181 -2.28 -12.35 3.66
N THR A 182 -1.73 -11.97 4.81
CA THR A 182 -0.57 -11.06 4.83
C THR A 182 0.71 -11.74 4.33
N LYS A 183 0.81 -13.05 4.48
CA LYS A 183 1.91 -13.85 3.89
C LYS A 183 1.70 -14.04 2.39
N ASP A 184 0.46 -14.22 1.95
CA ASP A 184 0.14 -14.42 0.54
C ASP A 184 0.57 -13.22 -0.33
N VAL A 185 0.45 -11.98 0.18
CA VAL A 185 0.86 -10.74 -0.51
C VAL A 185 2.36 -10.72 -0.86
N VAL A 186 3.20 -11.32 -0.03
CA VAL A 186 4.67 -11.32 -0.19
C VAL A 186 5.25 -12.72 -0.40
N THR A 187 4.43 -13.61 -0.92
CA THR A 187 4.87 -14.94 -1.38
C THR A 187 5.07 -14.86 -2.90
N ASP A 188 6.26 -15.23 -3.35
CA ASP A 188 6.61 -15.20 -4.77
C ASP A 188 5.86 -16.28 -5.58
N SER A 189 6.01 -16.25 -6.90
CA SER A 189 5.37 -17.20 -7.83
C SER A 189 5.82 -18.65 -7.64
N ASN A 190 6.92 -18.89 -6.89
CA ASN A 190 7.43 -20.22 -6.54
C ASN A 190 6.94 -20.69 -5.16
N GLY A 191 6.11 -19.89 -4.47
CA GLY A 191 5.61 -20.20 -3.13
C GLY A 191 6.61 -19.89 -2.00
N VAL A 192 7.60 -19.02 -2.24
CA VAL A 192 8.62 -18.63 -1.26
C VAL A 192 8.22 -17.32 -0.59
N LEU A 193 8.16 -17.32 0.73
CA LEU A 193 7.87 -16.11 1.51
C LEU A 193 9.08 -15.17 1.53
N LYS A 194 8.87 -13.91 1.15
CA LYS A 194 9.91 -12.90 0.92
C LYS A 194 9.81 -11.66 1.83
N GLY A 195 8.83 -11.59 2.71
CA GLY A 195 8.65 -10.47 3.62
C GLY A 195 7.74 -10.80 4.80
N VAL A 196 7.68 -9.88 5.76
CA VAL A 196 6.80 -9.94 6.94
C VAL A 196 6.18 -8.59 7.19
N SER A 197 5.00 -8.55 7.85
CA SER A 197 4.32 -7.29 8.18
C SER A 197 3.93 -7.25 9.65
N TRP A 198 4.00 -6.05 10.25
CA TRP A 198 3.40 -5.83 11.57
C TRP A 198 1.90 -5.51 11.47
N GLN A 199 1.40 -5.08 10.29
CA GLN A 199 0.03 -4.65 10.07
C GLN A 199 -0.83 -5.73 9.42
N GLY A 200 -2.12 -5.80 9.84
CA GLY A 200 -3.10 -6.66 9.19
C GLY A 200 -3.94 -5.95 8.14
N CYS A 201 -4.21 -4.67 8.30
CA CYS A 201 -4.90 -3.76 7.37
C CYS A 201 -6.30 -4.18 6.86
N PRO A 202 -7.15 -4.87 7.64
CA PRO A 202 -8.54 -5.03 7.23
C PRO A 202 -9.24 -3.69 7.25
N GLY A 203 -10.04 -3.42 6.22
CA GLY A 203 -10.77 -2.16 6.09
C GLY A 203 -12.14 -2.21 6.77
N VAL A 204 -12.55 -1.06 7.29
CA VAL A 204 -13.85 -0.81 7.90
C VAL A 204 -14.39 0.55 7.45
N LEU A 205 -15.61 0.89 7.83
CA LEU A 205 -16.20 2.21 7.64
C LEU A 205 -16.02 3.05 8.92
N PHE A 206 -15.28 4.15 8.81
CA PHE A 206 -15.20 5.19 9.85
C PHE A 206 -16.27 6.25 9.59
N TYR A 207 -17.07 6.58 10.59
CA TYR A 207 -18.12 7.57 10.46
C TYR A 207 -17.99 8.71 11.48
N ASN A 208 -18.40 9.90 11.08
CA ASN A 208 -18.50 11.07 11.94
C ASN A 208 -19.68 10.89 12.91
N ARG A 209 -19.40 10.77 14.21
CA ARG A 209 -20.40 10.54 15.26
C ARG A 209 -21.42 11.66 15.35
N ASP A 210 -21.01 12.91 15.20
CA ASP A 210 -21.92 14.05 15.25
C ASP A 210 -22.91 14.04 14.06
N ALA A 211 -22.43 13.72 12.86
CA ALA A 211 -23.26 13.55 11.69
C ALA A 211 -24.23 12.36 11.85
N ALA A 212 -23.75 11.22 12.33
CA ALA A 212 -24.57 10.04 12.62
C ALA A 212 -25.70 10.39 13.59
N LYS A 213 -25.36 11.01 14.71
CA LYS A 213 -26.33 11.42 15.72
C LYS A 213 -27.36 12.42 15.21
N ALA A 214 -26.90 13.41 14.44
CA ALA A 214 -27.76 14.44 13.88
C ALA A 214 -28.75 13.91 12.83
N VAL A 215 -28.30 12.98 11.97
CA VAL A 215 -29.07 12.53 10.79
C VAL A 215 -29.74 11.18 11.03
N LEU A 216 -29.05 10.24 11.68
CA LEU A 216 -29.55 8.88 11.91
C LEU A 216 -30.19 8.70 13.28
N GLY A 217 -29.96 9.66 14.20
CA GLY A 217 -30.52 9.66 15.56
C GLY A 217 -29.68 8.88 16.58
N SER A 218 -28.58 8.26 16.15
CA SER A 218 -27.66 7.52 17.01
C SER A 218 -26.25 7.60 16.48
N ASP A 219 -25.26 7.55 17.37
CA ASP A 219 -23.85 7.38 17.07
C ASP A 219 -23.29 6.04 17.59
N ASP A 220 -24.20 5.13 17.97
CA ASP A 220 -23.80 3.76 18.35
C ASP A 220 -23.40 2.95 17.12
N PRO A 221 -22.21 2.29 17.13
CA PRO A 221 -21.71 1.56 15.97
C PRO A 221 -22.66 0.48 15.43
N SER A 222 -23.35 -0.23 16.33
CA SER A 222 -24.27 -1.31 15.93
C SER A 222 -25.55 -0.77 15.28
N GLU A 223 -25.98 0.44 15.68
CA GLU A 223 -27.13 1.11 15.06
C GLU A 223 -26.73 1.77 13.73
N VAL A 224 -25.57 2.41 13.66
CA VAL A 224 -25.06 2.97 12.41
C VAL A 224 -24.86 1.89 11.35
N GLN A 225 -24.38 0.68 11.73
CA GLN A 225 -24.26 -0.44 10.81
C GLN A 225 -25.57 -0.76 10.06
N ASN A 226 -26.73 -0.60 10.67
CA ASN A 226 -28.00 -0.87 10.00
C ASN A 226 -28.27 0.07 8.81
N TYR A 227 -27.62 1.24 8.78
CA TYR A 227 -27.75 2.24 7.71
C TYR A 227 -26.69 2.08 6.60
N VAL A 228 -25.65 1.26 6.83
CA VAL A 228 -24.53 1.10 5.90
C VAL A 228 -24.15 -0.37 5.66
N LYS A 229 -25.01 -1.32 6.01
CA LYS A 229 -24.74 -2.77 5.99
C LYS A 229 -24.65 -3.40 4.59
N ASP A 230 -25.13 -2.72 3.59
CA ASP A 230 -25.11 -3.09 2.18
C ASP A 230 -25.17 -1.81 1.33
N TRP A 231 -24.89 -1.93 0.02
CA TRP A 231 -24.84 -0.77 -0.87
C TRP A 231 -26.20 -0.08 -1.03
N ASP A 232 -27.31 -0.82 -0.96
CA ASP A 232 -28.65 -0.22 -1.05
C ASP A 232 -28.92 0.69 0.16
N THR A 233 -28.67 0.21 1.36
CA THR A 233 -28.84 1.01 2.59
C THR A 233 -27.79 2.13 2.69
N PHE A 234 -26.60 1.94 2.18
CA PHE A 234 -25.57 2.97 2.07
C PHE A 234 -26.03 4.13 1.16
N ASN A 235 -26.54 3.82 -0.03
CA ASN A 235 -27.03 4.81 -0.99
C ASN A 235 -28.29 5.53 -0.45
N ASP A 236 -29.17 4.84 0.27
CA ASP A 236 -30.31 5.51 0.94
C ASP A 236 -29.87 6.41 2.10
N THR A 237 -28.75 6.09 2.74
CA THR A 237 -28.12 6.92 3.76
C THR A 237 -27.46 8.14 3.14
N ALA A 238 -26.84 8.01 1.95
CA ALA A 238 -26.27 9.13 1.22
C ALA A 238 -27.30 10.24 0.96
N LYS A 239 -28.51 9.88 0.56
CA LYS A 239 -29.63 10.83 0.37
C LYS A 239 -29.99 11.58 1.65
N LYS A 240 -30.05 10.85 2.80
CA LYS A 240 -30.34 11.46 4.10
C LYS A 240 -29.23 12.42 4.55
N MET A 241 -27.99 12.02 4.33
CA MET A 241 -26.83 12.86 4.64
C MET A 241 -26.85 14.14 3.82
N LYS A 242 -27.09 14.04 2.52
CA LYS A 242 -27.20 15.21 1.63
C LYS A 242 -28.31 16.15 2.06
N ASP A 243 -29.50 15.64 2.39
CA ASP A 243 -30.62 16.47 2.84
C ASP A 243 -30.31 17.25 4.12
N ALA A 244 -29.36 16.73 4.93
CA ALA A 244 -28.84 17.36 6.14
C ALA A 244 -27.58 18.22 5.92
N GLY A 245 -27.08 18.32 4.70
CA GLY A 245 -25.93 19.14 4.34
C GLY A 245 -24.56 18.44 4.45
N TYR A 246 -24.56 17.11 4.52
CA TYR A 246 -23.33 16.30 4.48
C TYR A 246 -23.18 15.59 3.13
N THR A 247 -21.95 15.27 2.75
CA THR A 247 -21.68 14.23 1.75
C THR A 247 -21.50 12.88 2.43
N ILE A 248 -21.85 11.79 1.75
CA ILE A 248 -21.67 10.44 2.30
C ILE A 248 -20.19 10.11 2.45
N THR A 249 -19.39 10.40 1.42
CA THR A 249 -17.91 10.31 1.40
C THR A 249 -17.32 11.61 0.83
N SER A 250 -16.03 11.82 1.00
CA SER A 250 -15.32 12.97 0.42
C SER A 250 -15.14 12.82 -1.08
N SER A 251 -14.96 11.58 -1.54
CA SER A 251 -14.72 11.26 -2.94
C SER A 251 -15.39 9.93 -3.32
N ALA A 252 -15.75 9.79 -4.58
CA ALA A 252 -16.12 8.51 -5.17
C ALA A 252 -15.02 7.44 -4.99
N ASN A 253 -13.76 7.87 -4.98
CA ASN A 253 -12.62 6.99 -4.78
C ASN A 253 -12.53 6.39 -3.36
N ASP A 254 -13.21 6.97 -2.36
CA ASP A 254 -13.21 6.43 -0.99
C ASP A 254 -13.81 5.01 -0.91
N THR A 255 -14.73 4.67 -1.83
CA THR A 255 -15.36 3.34 -1.88
C THR A 255 -14.63 2.35 -2.80
N TYR A 256 -13.68 2.82 -3.62
CA TYR A 256 -13.05 2.02 -4.67
C TYR A 256 -12.44 0.71 -4.14
N ARG A 257 -11.71 0.76 -3.04
CA ARG A 257 -11.05 -0.42 -2.45
C ARG A 257 -12.05 -1.49 -2.00
N VAL A 258 -13.24 -1.10 -1.58
CA VAL A 258 -14.29 -2.06 -1.20
C VAL A 258 -14.72 -2.87 -2.41
N TYR A 259 -14.88 -2.24 -3.58
CA TYR A 259 -15.26 -2.93 -4.82
C TYR A 259 -14.09 -3.71 -5.41
N SER A 260 -12.90 -3.10 -5.50
CA SER A 260 -11.73 -3.72 -6.14
C SER A 260 -11.17 -4.93 -5.40
N ASN A 261 -11.41 -5.04 -4.10
CA ASN A 261 -11.04 -6.23 -3.32
C ASN A 261 -12.05 -7.38 -3.43
N ASN A 262 -13.24 -7.11 -3.96
CA ASN A 262 -14.30 -8.10 -4.08
C ASN A 262 -14.53 -8.52 -5.53
N VAL A 263 -13.48 -8.50 -6.34
CA VAL A 263 -13.51 -8.93 -7.75
C VAL A 263 -13.47 -10.46 -7.88
N THR A 264 -14.05 -10.95 -8.96
CA THR A 264 -14.11 -12.39 -9.30
C THR A 264 -13.02 -12.81 -10.27
N SER A 265 -12.28 -11.83 -10.84
CA SER A 265 -11.21 -12.07 -11.81
C SER A 265 -10.12 -11.00 -11.69
N LYS A 266 -8.91 -11.36 -12.15
CA LYS A 266 -7.76 -10.45 -12.18
C LYS A 266 -7.93 -9.36 -13.25
N TRP A 267 -7.20 -8.25 -13.09
CA TRP A 267 -7.08 -7.23 -14.11
C TRP A 267 -6.52 -7.72 -15.45
N VAL A 268 -5.71 -8.75 -15.41
CA VAL A 268 -5.14 -9.34 -16.63
C VAL A 268 -5.41 -10.84 -16.67
N VAL A 269 -6.07 -11.29 -17.75
CA VAL A 269 -6.37 -12.70 -18.02
C VAL A 269 -5.85 -13.04 -19.43
N ASP A 270 -4.97 -14.03 -19.54
CA ASP A 270 -4.36 -14.46 -20.80
C ASP A 270 -3.74 -13.31 -21.64
N GLY A 271 -3.09 -12.35 -20.96
CA GLY A 271 -2.45 -11.19 -21.59
C GLY A 271 -3.42 -10.09 -22.06
N LYS A 272 -4.70 -10.18 -21.68
CA LYS A 272 -5.73 -9.19 -21.98
C LYS A 272 -6.17 -8.46 -20.72
N ILE A 273 -6.35 -7.14 -20.87
CA ILE A 273 -6.94 -6.32 -19.83
C ILE A 273 -8.40 -6.72 -19.66
N ASN A 274 -8.79 -6.99 -18.43
CA ASN A 274 -10.11 -7.44 -18.04
C ASN A 274 -10.65 -6.54 -16.94
N ILE A 275 -11.81 -5.93 -17.16
CA ILE A 275 -12.49 -5.11 -16.14
C ILE A 275 -13.58 -6.01 -15.53
N ASP A 276 -13.44 -6.32 -14.25
CA ASP A 276 -14.41 -7.12 -13.50
C ASP A 276 -15.75 -6.38 -13.35
N ASP A 277 -16.86 -7.12 -13.35
CA ASP A 277 -18.20 -6.55 -13.21
C ASP A 277 -18.36 -5.74 -11.92
N ASN A 278 -17.65 -6.11 -10.85
CA ASN A 278 -17.68 -5.37 -9.58
C ASN A 278 -16.99 -4.01 -9.67
N ILE A 279 -15.95 -3.92 -10.49
CA ILE A 279 -15.30 -2.63 -10.81
C ILE A 279 -16.26 -1.73 -11.60
N MET A 280 -16.99 -2.29 -12.59
CA MET A 280 -18.00 -1.53 -13.33
C MET A 280 -19.16 -1.12 -12.45
N LYS A 281 -19.56 -1.96 -11.48
CA LYS A 281 -20.58 -1.58 -10.49
C LYS A 281 -20.14 -0.38 -9.66
N TRP A 282 -18.84 -0.29 -9.25
CA TRP A 282 -18.31 0.91 -8.61
C TRP A 282 -18.47 2.16 -9.50
N VAL A 283 -18.26 2.02 -10.81
CA VAL A 283 -18.44 3.15 -11.76
C VAL A 283 -19.88 3.62 -11.76
N ASP A 284 -20.85 2.70 -11.84
CA ASP A 284 -22.27 3.03 -11.88
C ASP A 284 -22.73 3.67 -10.56
N ASP A 285 -22.45 3.02 -9.42
CA ASP A 285 -22.83 3.52 -8.10
C ASP A 285 -22.18 4.89 -7.79
N SER A 286 -20.90 5.05 -8.13
CA SER A 286 -20.19 6.33 -7.94
C SER A 286 -20.75 7.45 -8.80
N LYS A 287 -21.08 7.16 -10.06
CA LYS A 287 -21.68 8.14 -10.97
C LYS A 287 -23.04 8.61 -10.46
N GLU A 288 -23.88 7.71 -9.97
CA GLU A 288 -25.17 8.07 -9.36
C GLU A 288 -24.99 9.00 -8.15
N LEU A 289 -24.07 8.67 -7.24
CA LEU A 289 -23.79 9.49 -6.05
C LEU A 289 -23.22 10.87 -6.42
N VAL A 290 -22.32 10.95 -7.40
CA VAL A 290 -21.73 12.22 -7.87
C VAL A 290 -22.79 13.08 -8.55
N ASP A 291 -23.60 12.53 -9.46
CA ASP A 291 -24.65 13.27 -10.18
C ASP A 291 -25.74 13.76 -9.21
N ALA A 292 -26.02 12.99 -8.17
CA ALA A 292 -26.88 13.39 -7.08
C ALA A 292 -26.25 14.47 -6.17
N GLY A 293 -24.92 14.67 -6.22
CA GLY A 293 -24.19 15.56 -5.30
C GLY A 293 -24.13 14.99 -3.89
N GLU A 294 -24.13 13.69 -3.75
CA GLU A 294 -24.07 12.93 -2.49
C GLU A 294 -22.64 12.58 -2.10
N THR A 295 -21.69 12.61 -3.05
CA THR A 295 -20.25 12.52 -2.86
C THR A 295 -19.50 13.48 -3.77
N GLY A 296 -18.22 13.73 -3.47
CA GLY A 296 -17.30 14.51 -4.31
C GLY A 296 -16.50 13.66 -5.30
N THR A 297 -15.60 14.34 -6.03
CA THR A 297 -14.63 13.75 -6.98
C THR A 297 -13.20 14.14 -6.64
N TYR A 298 -12.95 14.50 -5.39
CA TYR A 298 -11.61 14.91 -4.97
C TYR A 298 -10.63 13.75 -5.11
N GLU A 299 -9.43 14.07 -5.51
CA GLU A 299 -8.34 13.11 -5.52
C GLU A 299 -7.95 12.73 -4.09
N LEU A 300 -7.77 11.44 -3.83
CA LEU A 300 -7.31 10.95 -2.53
C LEU A 300 -5.99 11.65 -2.15
N TRP A 301 -5.84 11.95 -0.87
CA TRP A 301 -4.69 12.65 -0.29
C TRP A 301 -4.59 14.14 -0.62
N SER A 302 -5.42 14.69 -1.52
CA SER A 302 -5.46 16.13 -1.78
C SER A 302 -5.93 16.93 -0.56
N ASP A 303 -5.59 18.21 -0.53
CA ASP A 303 -6.05 19.12 0.55
C ASP A 303 -7.59 19.24 0.57
N ASP A 304 -8.26 19.16 -0.58
CA ASP A 304 -9.71 19.20 -0.66
C ASP A 304 -10.36 17.93 -0.08
N TRP A 305 -9.79 16.76 -0.33
CA TRP A 305 -10.23 15.51 0.27
C TRP A 305 -10.03 15.51 1.80
N LYS A 306 -8.89 16.04 2.29
CA LYS A 306 -8.54 16.14 3.71
C LYS A 306 -9.45 17.10 4.51
N LYS A 307 -10.17 18.01 3.84
CA LYS A 307 -11.13 18.90 4.53
C LYS A 307 -12.19 18.14 5.33
N GLY A 308 -12.56 16.94 4.88
CA GLY A 308 -13.51 16.08 5.57
C GLY A 308 -13.02 15.52 6.91
N PHE A 309 -11.74 15.67 7.25
CA PHE A 309 -11.20 15.31 8.57
C PHE A 309 -11.54 16.33 9.66
N TYR A 310 -12.13 17.46 9.26
CA TYR A 310 -12.55 18.55 10.12
C TYR A 310 -14.08 18.73 10.06
N PRO A 311 -14.71 19.22 11.14
CA PRO A 311 -16.17 19.35 11.21
C PRO A 311 -16.79 20.15 10.05
N GLU A 312 -16.09 21.20 9.60
CA GLU A 312 -16.55 22.07 8.51
C GLU A 312 -16.54 21.41 7.12
N GLY A 313 -15.84 20.29 6.96
CA GLY A 313 -15.83 19.53 5.73
C GLY A 313 -17.13 18.79 5.45
N ASN A 314 -17.97 18.59 6.48
CA ASN A 314 -19.29 17.97 6.37
C ASN A 314 -19.28 16.62 5.64
N VAL A 315 -18.29 15.78 5.88
CA VAL A 315 -18.20 14.41 5.35
C VAL A 315 -18.69 13.43 6.41
N PHE A 316 -19.55 12.48 6.01
CA PHE A 316 -20.08 11.47 6.92
C PHE A 316 -19.11 10.35 7.19
N CYS A 317 -18.52 9.74 6.15
CA CYS A 317 -17.66 8.57 6.38
C CYS A 317 -16.48 8.46 5.42
N TYR A 318 -15.52 7.62 5.84
CA TYR A 318 -14.37 7.18 5.07
C TYR A 318 -14.25 5.66 5.20
N PHE A 319 -13.67 5.02 4.20
CA PHE A 319 -13.35 3.59 4.21
C PHE A 319 -11.84 3.41 4.35
N GLY A 320 -11.41 2.60 5.29
CA GLY A 320 -10.00 2.32 5.46
C GLY A 320 -9.66 1.39 6.63
N PRO A 321 -8.41 0.97 6.74
CA PRO A 321 -7.89 0.24 7.89
C PRO A 321 -7.50 1.18 9.04
N ALA A 322 -6.98 0.60 10.11
CA ALA A 322 -6.60 1.33 11.32
C ALA A 322 -5.60 2.47 11.05
N TRP A 323 -4.59 2.26 10.19
CA TRP A 323 -3.62 3.28 9.85
C TRP A 323 -4.24 4.53 9.21
N LEU A 324 -5.40 4.42 8.53
CA LEU A 324 -6.03 5.58 7.92
C LEU A 324 -6.47 6.58 8.99
N VAL A 325 -7.23 6.14 9.99
CA VAL A 325 -7.79 7.04 11.00
C VAL A 325 -6.73 7.57 11.95
N ASN A 326 -5.76 6.76 12.28
CA ASN A 326 -4.73 7.10 13.26
C ASN A 326 -3.57 7.92 12.65
N PHE A 327 -3.03 7.48 11.52
CA PHE A 327 -1.85 8.11 10.92
C PHE A 327 -2.20 9.21 9.88
N SER A 328 -3.32 9.04 9.15
CA SER A 328 -3.61 9.88 7.98
C SER A 328 -4.70 10.92 8.19
N MET A 329 -5.67 10.68 9.10
CA MET A 329 -6.86 11.55 9.27
C MET A 329 -6.68 12.65 10.32
N ALA A 330 -5.45 13.17 10.46
CA ALA A 330 -5.12 14.30 11.34
C ALA A 330 -5.52 14.10 12.83
N ALA A 331 -5.46 12.85 13.32
CA ALA A 331 -5.92 12.49 14.66
C ALA A 331 -5.18 13.20 15.80
N ASP A 332 -3.96 13.67 15.57
CA ASP A 332 -3.12 14.44 16.47
C ASP A 332 -3.30 15.98 16.35
N THR A 333 -4.09 16.43 15.36
CA THR A 333 -4.25 17.85 15.04
C THR A 333 -5.45 18.45 15.76
N GLU A 334 -5.21 19.46 16.61
CA GLU A 334 -6.29 20.16 17.34
C GLU A 334 -7.35 20.73 16.38
N GLY A 335 -8.60 20.43 16.69
CA GLY A 335 -9.76 20.87 15.89
C GLY A 335 -10.23 19.82 14.86
N SER A 336 -9.46 18.77 14.60
CA SER A 336 -9.94 17.67 13.77
C SER A 336 -10.98 16.82 14.50
N ILE A 337 -11.75 16.06 13.74
CA ILE A 337 -12.74 15.12 14.27
C ILE A 337 -12.04 14.05 15.12
N GLY A 338 -10.94 13.48 14.64
CA GLY A 338 -10.18 12.45 15.34
C GLY A 338 -9.57 12.91 16.66
N TYR A 339 -9.00 14.12 16.71
CA TYR A 339 -8.43 14.70 17.92
C TYR A 339 -9.44 14.78 19.08
N ASN A 340 -10.69 15.05 18.75
CA ASN A 340 -11.79 15.15 19.70
C ASN A 340 -12.52 13.82 19.97
N GLY A 341 -12.06 12.68 19.38
CA GLY A 341 -12.73 11.41 19.53
C GLY A 341 -14.06 11.32 18.79
N GLY A 342 -14.21 12.07 17.70
CA GLY A 342 -15.45 12.22 16.96
C GLY A 342 -15.67 11.17 15.87
N TRP A 343 -14.76 10.25 15.66
CA TRP A 343 -14.97 9.10 14.76
C TRP A 343 -15.57 7.91 15.49
N GLY A 344 -16.36 7.09 14.77
CA GLY A 344 -16.76 5.76 15.15
C GLY A 344 -16.40 4.78 14.04
N ALA A 345 -16.30 3.49 14.34
CA ALA A 345 -16.02 2.45 13.36
C ALA A 345 -17.15 1.42 13.31
N THR A 346 -17.49 0.95 12.11
CA THR A 346 -18.44 -0.13 11.87
C THR A 346 -18.01 -0.93 10.64
N GLU A 347 -18.57 -2.15 10.43
CA GLU A 347 -18.14 -3.02 9.34
C GLU A 347 -18.32 -2.40 7.95
N GLY A 348 -19.37 -1.59 7.77
CA GLY A 348 -19.76 -1.07 6.47
C GLY A 348 -20.47 -2.12 5.60
N PRO A 349 -20.62 -1.86 4.29
CA PRO A 349 -21.40 -2.70 3.40
C PRO A 349 -20.72 -4.01 3.04
N GLN A 350 -19.37 -4.06 3.06
CA GLN A 350 -18.59 -5.19 2.62
C GLN A 350 -17.18 -5.15 3.20
N GLY A 351 -16.59 -6.31 3.51
CA GLY A 351 -15.21 -6.41 3.95
C GLY A 351 -14.23 -6.13 2.81
N PHE A 352 -13.09 -5.54 3.13
CA PHE A 352 -12.02 -5.24 2.18
C PHE A 352 -10.68 -5.14 2.91
N PHE A 353 -9.63 -5.03 2.13
CA PHE A 353 -8.26 -4.84 2.56
C PHE A 353 -7.66 -3.63 1.84
N TRP A 354 -6.85 -2.83 2.50
CA TRP A 354 -6.19 -1.73 1.84
C TRP A 354 -4.80 -1.46 2.43
N GLY A 355 -3.80 -1.41 1.52
CA GLY A 355 -2.46 -1.01 1.86
C GLY A 355 -1.76 -1.99 2.80
N GLY A 356 -1.00 -1.45 3.72
CA GLY A 356 -0.12 -2.18 4.62
C GLY A 356 1.32 -2.15 4.15
N THR A 357 2.20 -2.41 5.09
CA THR A 357 3.64 -2.31 4.88
C THR A 357 4.29 -3.64 5.20
N TRP A 358 5.07 -4.16 4.26
CA TRP A 358 5.90 -5.35 4.45
C TRP A 358 7.36 -4.98 4.52
N ILE A 359 8.06 -5.61 5.45
CA ILE A 359 9.49 -5.51 5.66
C ILE A 359 10.14 -6.61 4.83
N CYS A 360 10.91 -6.23 3.82
CA CYS A 360 11.67 -7.13 2.95
C CYS A 360 13.16 -6.95 3.21
N ALA A 361 13.90 -8.07 3.26
CA ALA A 361 15.35 -8.07 3.33
C ALA A 361 15.93 -8.03 1.91
N ALA A 362 16.91 -7.16 1.68
CA ALA A 362 17.59 -7.11 0.40
C ALA A 362 18.62 -8.24 0.27
N THR A 363 18.65 -8.88 -0.90
CA THR A 363 19.68 -9.89 -1.21
C THR A 363 21.07 -9.26 -1.13
N GLY A 364 21.96 -9.89 -0.35
CA GLY A 364 23.32 -9.42 -0.15
C GLY A 364 23.45 -8.34 0.94
N THR A 365 22.45 -8.17 1.82
CA THR A 365 22.61 -7.42 3.07
C THR A 365 23.86 -7.88 3.83
N ASP A 366 24.57 -6.95 4.45
CA ASP A 366 25.72 -7.24 5.31
C ASP A 366 25.37 -7.13 6.82
N ASN A 367 24.05 -7.01 7.13
CA ASN A 367 23.51 -6.99 8.49
C ASN A 367 22.41 -8.06 8.70
N PRO A 368 22.56 -9.31 8.24
CA PRO A 368 21.47 -10.29 8.21
C PRO A 368 20.88 -10.60 9.59
N SER A 369 21.71 -10.69 10.64
CA SER A 369 21.22 -10.95 12.00
C SER A 369 20.39 -9.80 12.56
N LEU A 370 20.79 -8.56 12.29
CA LEU A 370 20.04 -7.38 12.74
C LEU A 370 18.75 -7.22 11.94
N VAL A 371 18.79 -7.48 10.62
CA VAL A 371 17.58 -7.50 9.77
C VAL A 371 16.58 -8.52 10.28
N LYS A 372 17.04 -9.77 10.57
CA LYS A 372 16.19 -10.81 11.17
C LYS A 372 15.59 -10.36 12.49
N ASP A 373 16.39 -9.78 13.39
CA ASP A 373 15.93 -9.36 14.71
C ASP A 373 14.85 -8.27 14.59
N ILE A 374 15.07 -7.26 13.75
CA ILE A 374 14.06 -6.21 13.48
C ILE A 374 12.77 -6.84 12.93
N MET A 375 12.86 -7.72 11.93
CA MET A 375 11.71 -8.38 11.35
C MET A 375 10.92 -9.14 12.43
N LEU A 376 11.57 -9.93 13.27
CA LEU A 376 10.91 -10.71 14.32
C LEU A 376 10.37 -9.82 15.46
N GLN A 377 11.16 -8.88 15.98
CA GLN A 377 10.72 -8.00 17.06
C GLN A 377 9.47 -7.18 16.66
N MET A 378 9.48 -6.62 15.46
CA MET A 378 8.39 -5.76 15.00
C MET A 378 7.15 -6.54 14.56
N THR A 379 7.27 -7.85 14.26
CA THR A 379 6.15 -8.59 13.65
C THR A 379 5.71 -9.85 14.41
N THR A 380 6.42 -10.24 15.47
CA THR A 380 6.09 -11.46 16.23
C THR A 380 6.18 -11.30 17.74
N ASN A 381 6.78 -10.22 18.25
CA ASN A 381 6.88 -10.00 19.69
C ASN A 381 5.53 -9.48 20.23
N ASP A 382 4.87 -10.30 21.06
CA ASP A 382 3.53 -10.00 21.58
C ASP A 382 3.48 -8.69 22.39
N ASP A 383 4.53 -8.36 23.14
CA ASP A 383 4.58 -7.12 23.93
C ASP A 383 4.73 -5.88 23.02
N VAL A 384 5.57 -5.96 21.99
CA VAL A 384 5.71 -4.91 20.96
C VAL A 384 4.39 -4.71 20.23
N MET A 385 3.72 -5.79 19.83
CA MET A 385 2.44 -5.75 19.14
C MET A 385 1.34 -5.10 20.00
N LYS A 386 1.26 -5.43 21.29
CA LYS A 386 0.33 -4.80 22.23
C LYS A 386 0.61 -3.31 22.40
N ASP A 387 1.88 -2.93 22.49
CA ASP A 387 2.30 -1.54 22.64
C ASP A 387 1.94 -0.71 21.39
N ILE A 388 2.07 -1.29 20.18
CA ILE A 388 1.61 -0.68 18.92
C ILE A 388 0.08 -0.47 18.93
N ILE A 389 -0.71 -1.45 19.37
CA ILE A 389 -2.16 -1.28 19.49
C ILE A 389 -2.49 -0.13 20.45
N GLU A 390 -1.86 -0.11 21.62
CA GLU A 390 -2.19 0.85 22.68
C GLU A 390 -1.76 2.28 22.38
N LYS A 391 -0.65 2.46 21.66
CA LYS A 391 -0.08 3.79 21.40
C LYS A 391 -0.44 4.36 20.03
N ASP A 392 -0.59 3.46 19.06
CA ASP A 392 -0.80 3.86 17.68
C ASP A 392 -2.19 3.51 17.15
N ASP A 393 -3.07 2.90 17.95
CA ASP A 393 -4.40 2.46 17.54
C ASP A 393 -4.39 1.55 16.29
N ASP A 394 -3.29 0.81 16.02
CA ASP A 394 -3.14 -0.02 14.81
C ASP A 394 -3.74 -1.43 14.97
N PHE A 395 -4.01 -2.09 13.83
CA PHE A 395 -4.42 -3.50 13.80
C PHE A 395 -3.23 -4.37 13.42
N VAL A 396 -2.63 -5.02 14.43
CA VAL A 396 -1.39 -5.77 14.25
C VAL A 396 -1.61 -7.15 13.63
N ASN A 397 -0.58 -7.66 12.96
CA ASN A 397 -0.59 -8.96 12.28
C ASN A 397 -0.25 -10.12 13.25
N ASN A 398 -1.02 -10.23 14.34
CA ASN A 398 -0.89 -11.30 15.33
C ASN A 398 -2.27 -11.69 15.87
N GLN A 399 -2.76 -12.85 15.47
CA GLN A 399 -4.12 -13.31 15.76
C GLN A 399 -4.38 -13.45 17.27
N ASP A 400 -3.39 -13.93 18.03
CA ASP A 400 -3.52 -14.14 19.46
C ASP A 400 -3.60 -12.81 20.21
N VAL A 401 -2.73 -11.85 19.85
CA VAL A 401 -2.71 -10.50 20.43
C VAL A 401 -4.01 -9.76 20.11
N ILE A 402 -4.47 -9.82 18.86
CA ILE A 402 -5.73 -9.19 18.47
C ILE A 402 -6.92 -9.80 19.25
N ALA A 403 -6.98 -11.12 19.39
CA ALA A 403 -8.06 -11.76 20.15
C ALA A 403 -8.04 -11.34 21.63
N GLU A 404 -6.86 -11.32 22.25
CA GLU A 404 -6.69 -10.87 23.64
C GLU A 404 -7.11 -9.41 23.83
N MET A 405 -6.62 -8.53 22.93
CA MET A 405 -6.86 -7.09 23.03
C MET A 405 -8.30 -6.70 22.67
N ALA A 406 -8.97 -7.46 21.79
CA ALA A 406 -10.39 -7.25 21.47
C ALA A 406 -11.30 -7.48 22.69
N ASP A 407 -10.93 -8.42 23.57
CA ASP A 407 -11.65 -8.73 24.81
C ASP A 407 -11.16 -7.92 26.03
N SER A 408 -10.16 -7.06 25.85
CA SER A 408 -9.55 -6.26 26.90
C SER A 408 -10.30 -4.95 27.19
N SER A 409 -9.76 -4.14 28.11
CA SER A 409 -10.22 -2.76 28.35
C SER A 409 -9.62 -1.74 27.38
N TYR A 410 -8.91 -2.17 26.34
CA TYR A 410 -8.39 -1.28 25.32
C TYR A 410 -9.51 -0.48 24.67
N SER A 411 -9.26 0.78 24.41
CA SER A 411 -10.20 1.69 23.74
C SER A 411 -9.48 2.80 23.02
N SER A 412 -9.84 3.02 21.76
CA SER A 412 -9.28 4.10 20.95
C SER A 412 -9.87 5.44 21.35
N LYS A 413 -9.00 6.40 21.68
CA LYS A 413 -9.42 7.78 21.92
C LYS A 413 -9.99 8.43 20.66
N ILE A 414 -9.40 8.14 19.51
CA ILE A 414 -9.81 8.67 18.20
C ILE A 414 -11.23 8.24 17.85
N LEU A 415 -11.59 7.02 18.26
CA LEU A 415 -12.91 6.42 18.03
C LEU A 415 -13.88 6.63 19.21
N GLY A 416 -13.66 7.67 20.04
CA GLY A 416 -14.57 8.03 21.13
C GLY A 416 -14.67 6.99 22.25
N GLY A 417 -13.61 6.22 22.49
CA GLY A 417 -13.54 5.17 23.48
C GLY A 417 -14.01 3.80 23.00
N GLN A 418 -14.24 3.63 21.70
CA GLN A 418 -14.59 2.33 21.10
C GLN A 418 -13.34 1.44 21.02
N ASN A 419 -13.50 0.12 21.29
CA ASN A 419 -12.53 -0.90 20.90
C ASN A 419 -12.93 -1.46 19.53
N PRO A 420 -12.17 -1.15 18.43
CA PRO A 420 -12.56 -1.54 17.09
C PRO A 420 -12.04 -2.93 16.68
N LEU A 421 -11.18 -3.57 17.49
CA LEU A 421 -10.43 -4.76 17.09
C LEU A 421 -11.33 -5.94 16.70
N GLY A 422 -12.47 -6.10 17.36
CA GLY A 422 -13.46 -7.11 16.99
C GLY A 422 -14.10 -6.86 15.63
N ILE A 423 -14.31 -5.60 15.26
CA ILE A 423 -14.87 -5.20 13.95
C ILE A 423 -13.87 -5.49 12.84
N TYR A 424 -12.61 -5.11 13.03
CA TYR A 424 -11.53 -5.43 12.09
C TYR A 424 -11.39 -6.95 11.89
N SER A 425 -11.37 -7.73 12.99
CA SER A 425 -11.25 -9.18 12.95
C SER A 425 -12.39 -9.85 12.17
N ALA A 426 -13.61 -9.34 12.30
CA ALA A 426 -14.76 -9.83 11.53
C ALA A 426 -14.56 -9.62 10.03
N GLY A 427 -13.93 -8.52 9.63
CA GLY A 427 -13.56 -8.21 8.24
C GLY A 427 -12.56 -9.19 7.65
N VAL A 428 -11.53 -9.59 8.43
CA VAL A 428 -10.45 -10.50 7.97
C VAL A 428 -11.00 -11.81 7.39
N SER A 429 -12.01 -12.39 8.01
CA SER A 429 -12.60 -13.67 7.58
C SER A 429 -13.30 -13.61 6.22
N LYS A 430 -13.51 -12.40 5.70
CA LYS A 430 -14.22 -12.14 4.43
C LYS A 430 -13.26 -11.80 3.28
N LEU A 431 -11.96 -11.72 3.55
CA LEU A 431 -10.95 -11.35 2.54
C LEU A 431 -10.65 -12.52 1.60
N ASP A 432 -10.64 -12.25 0.31
CA ASP A 432 -10.17 -13.15 -0.74
C ASP A 432 -9.16 -12.42 -1.62
N LEU A 433 -7.88 -12.74 -1.45
CA LEU A 433 -6.78 -12.13 -2.19
C LEU A 433 -6.31 -12.98 -3.39
N SER A 434 -7.06 -13.99 -3.79
CA SER A 434 -6.71 -14.91 -4.88
C SER A 434 -6.58 -14.22 -6.25
N ASN A 435 -7.18 -13.04 -6.40
CA ASN A 435 -7.14 -12.24 -7.63
C ASN A 435 -6.03 -11.16 -7.64
N LEU A 436 -5.18 -11.08 -6.62
CA LEU A 436 -4.03 -10.17 -6.65
C LEU A 436 -3.08 -10.49 -7.80
N SER A 437 -2.50 -9.45 -8.38
CA SER A 437 -1.54 -9.55 -9.49
C SER A 437 -0.56 -8.37 -9.51
N ALA A 438 0.58 -8.54 -10.20
CA ALA A 438 1.56 -7.48 -10.39
C ALA A 438 1.05 -6.29 -11.24
N TYR A 439 -0.15 -6.41 -11.81
CA TYR A 439 -0.78 -5.34 -12.60
C TYR A 439 -1.70 -4.44 -11.77
N ASP A 440 -2.01 -4.82 -10.52
CA ASP A 440 -3.06 -4.19 -9.73
C ASP A 440 -2.81 -2.71 -9.50
N GLN A 441 -1.59 -2.32 -9.09
CA GLN A 441 -1.26 -0.92 -8.91
C GLN A 441 -1.55 -0.11 -10.17
N GLY A 442 -0.94 -0.48 -11.29
CA GLY A 442 -1.08 0.29 -12.52
C GLY A 442 -2.51 0.32 -13.05
N CYS A 443 -3.21 -0.81 -13.02
CA CYS A 443 -4.59 -0.86 -13.48
C CYS A 443 -5.53 -0.06 -12.56
N ASN A 444 -5.39 -0.18 -11.24
CA ASN A 444 -6.20 0.57 -10.28
C ASN A 444 -6.00 2.09 -10.40
N GLU A 445 -4.74 2.54 -10.49
CA GLU A 445 -4.40 3.97 -10.64
C GLU A 445 -4.96 4.53 -11.95
N GLU A 446 -4.66 3.88 -13.08
CA GLU A 446 -5.10 4.37 -14.38
C GLU A 446 -6.63 4.31 -14.55
N PHE A 447 -7.29 3.32 -13.93
CA PHE A 447 -8.74 3.22 -13.97
C PHE A 447 -9.42 4.36 -13.20
N GLN A 448 -9.00 4.61 -11.97
CA GLN A 448 -9.55 5.71 -11.17
C GLN A 448 -9.29 7.08 -11.81
N ASN A 449 -8.09 7.28 -12.37
CA ASN A 449 -7.73 8.51 -13.08
C ASN A 449 -8.61 8.73 -14.33
N ALA A 450 -8.86 7.68 -15.11
CA ALA A 450 -9.72 7.77 -16.28
C ALA A 450 -11.18 8.03 -15.90
N MET A 451 -11.72 7.32 -14.88
CA MET A 451 -13.11 7.45 -14.44
C MET A 451 -13.41 8.82 -13.80
N LYS A 452 -12.43 9.51 -13.22
CA LYS A 452 -12.59 10.86 -12.72
C LYS A 452 -13.19 11.80 -13.77
N ASN A 453 -12.71 11.73 -15.02
CA ASN A 453 -13.24 12.55 -16.11
C ASN A 453 -14.71 12.24 -16.42
N TYR A 454 -15.10 10.97 -16.33
CA TYR A 454 -16.49 10.54 -16.49
C TYR A 454 -17.37 11.03 -15.33
N PHE A 455 -16.92 10.89 -14.10
CA PHE A 455 -17.65 11.37 -12.92
C PHE A 455 -17.88 12.88 -12.95
N GLU A 456 -16.89 13.64 -13.36
CA GLU A 456 -16.97 15.11 -13.50
C GLU A 456 -17.77 15.55 -14.72
N GLY A 457 -18.24 14.64 -15.58
CA GLY A 457 -18.98 14.96 -16.81
C GLY A 457 -18.12 15.54 -17.93
N ASN A 458 -16.80 15.40 -17.85
CA ASN A 458 -15.83 15.88 -18.84
C ASN A 458 -15.64 14.90 -20.01
N ALA A 459 -16.00 13.63 -19.82
CA ALA A 459 -15.91 12.57 -20.81
C ALA A 459 -17.14 11.66 -20.78
N SER A 460 -17.41 10.94 -21.87
CA SER A 460 -18.33 9.81 -21.85
C SER A 460 -17.66 8.60 -21.18
N LEU A 461 -18.45 7.59 -20.78
CA LEU A 461 -17.90 6.35 -20.24
C LEU A 461 -16.98 5.66 -21.27
N ASP A 462 -17.39 5.62 -22.53
CA ASP A 462 -16.61 5.02 -23.62
C ASP A 462 -15.25 5.72 -23.80
N ASP A 463 -15.23 7.07 -23.73
CA ASP A 463 -13.98 7.85 -23.83
C ASP A 463 -13.08 7.62 -22.59
N ALA A 464 -13.66 7.49 -21.40
CA ALA A 464 -12.90 7.21 -20.18
C ALA A 464 -12.31 5.78 -20.20
N LEU A 465 -13.07 4.78 -20.67
CA LEU A 465 -12.57 3.43 -20.85
C LEU A 465 -11.46 3.35 -21.91
N ASP A 466 -11.59 4.09 -23.02
CA ASP A 466 -10.54 4.17 -24.07
C ASP A 466 -9.27 4.81 -23.52
N LEU A 467 -9.39 5.84 -22.66
CA LEU A 467 -8.26 6.45 -21.98
C LEU A 467 -7.57 5.44 -21.04
N PHE A 468 -8.33 4.71 -20.23
CA PHE A 468 -7.81 3.69 -19.34
C PHE A 468 -7.03 2.61 -20.11
N TYR A 469 -7.62 2.02 -21.15
CA TYR A 469 -6.95 0.98 -21.92
C TYR A 469 -5.64 1.47 -22.54
N LYS A 470 -5.61 2.69 -23.07
CA LYS A 470 -4.39 3.28 -23.64
C LYS A 470 -3.31 3.50 -22.60
N ALA A 471 -3.68 4.01 -21.43
CA ALA A 471 -2.73 4.26 -20.34
C ALA A 471 -2.13 2.94 -19.81
N VAL A 472 -2.95 1.90 -19.64
CA VAL A 472 -2.45 0.59 -19.20
C VAL A 472 -1.54 -0.06 -20.23
N VAL A 473 -1.85 0.01 -21.54
CA VAL A 473 -0.97 -0.52 -22.59
C VAL A 473 0.31 0.29 -22.72
N GLU A 474 0.30 1.60 -22.47
CA GLU A 474 1.52 2.40 -22.40
C GLU A 474 2.43 1.95 -21.25
N LYS A 475 1.84 1.68 -20.09
CA LYS A 475 2.56 1.17 -18.89
C LYS A 475 3.02 -0.29 -19.05
N TYR A 476 2.22 -1.12 -19.71
CA TYR A 476 2.45 -2.55 -19.91
C TYR A 476 2.30 -2.93 -21.41
N PRO A 477 3.33 -2.72 -22.25
CA PRO A 477 3.23 -2.83 -23.71
C PRO A 477 2.90 -4.22 -24.25
N ASP A 478 3.06 -5.26 -23.44
CA ASP A 478 2.75 -6.64 -23.82
C ASP A 478 1.26 -7.00 -23.66
N LEU A 479 0.46 -6.11 -23.04
CA LEU A 479 -0.97 -6.32 -22.85
C LEU A 479 -1.79 -5.87 -24.05
N THR A 480 -2.98 -6.50 -24.19
CA THR A 480 -4.00 -6.15 -25.18
C THR A 480 -5.36 -5.93 -24.51
N TYR A 481 -6.32 -5.36 -25.21
CA TYR A 481 -7.71 -5.17 -24.75
C TYR A 481 -8.73 -5.45 -25.84
#